data_e39eacdefbf6b06fa38f0599e0639971
#
_entry.id   e39eacdefbf6b06fa38f0599e0639971
#
_cell.length_a   1.000
_cell.length_b   1.000
_cell.length_c   1.000
_cell.angle_alpha   90.00
_cell.angle_beta   90.00
_cell.angle_gamma   90.00
#
_symmetry.space_group_name_H-M   'P 1'
#
loop_
_entity.id
_entity.type
_entity.pdbx_description
1 polymer ?
#
loop_
_entity_poly.entity_id
_entity_poly.type
_entity_poly.pdbx_seq_one_letter_code
_entity_poly.pdbx_strand_id
1 'polypeptide(L)'
;MFVRINTGAIAGIEAVEVTAEVNVAGGGIGLSIVGLPDNTIKESQERIQAAFENSGYKLLAKKTVVNLAPADLRKEGSQYDLPIAIGILIATEQIVSDLIEGSMFIGELSLNGTLRPVKGVLSLVALARDRGIKRVFMPEENCAEGAIVEGVECIGIKSLLELCEILQGRQPYIVTEYIPSDNEAIGEELYAEDFADVKGQAYVKRALEIAAAGGHNVIMVGAPGSGKTMLARRMPTIMPPMTLDEALETTTIHSVAGKIGSHRGLISQRPFRAPHHLTSQVALIGGGQSPQPGEVSLAHNGVLFLDEMPEFGRNVLEVLRQPLEDRHINISRAKYSVDYPANFTLIASMNPCPCGYYNHPTKECTCSAASVHRYMSHVSGPLMDRIDMHIEVVPVSISAMSSNEPVESSSEIRRRVVAAREIQRQRFEGLTIHCNAMMNSSMLREFAPLDRECSELLEFAMARLNLSARAYDRIIKVARTIADLEGKVNIESSHISEAIGYRSLDRESWGR
;
A
#
# COMPACT_ATOMS: atom_id res chain seq x y z
N MET A 1 -15.19 -4.90 42.49
CA MET A 1 -14.60 -6.06 41.76
C MET A 1 -13.65 -5.52 40.70
N PHE A 2 -12.54 -6.23 40.43
CA PHE A 2 -11.54 -5.85 39.42
C PHE A 2 -11.54 -6.89 38.31
N VAL A 3 -11.56 -6.44 37.04
CA VAL A 3 -11.60 -7.28 35.83
C VAL A 3 -10.64 -6.77 34.78
N ARG A 4 -10.03 -7.68 34.04
CA ARG A 4 -9.15 -7.36 32.89
C ARG A 4 -9.73 -7.93 31.62
N ILE A 5 -9.81 -7.11 30.59
CA ILE A 5 -10.28 -7.49 29.25
C ILE A 5 -9.18 -7.17 28.25
N ASN A 6 -8.76 -8.18 27.46
CA ASN A 6 -7.75 -7.99 26.43
C ASN A 6 -8.34 -7.31 25.18
N THR A 7 -7.60 -6.35 24.68
CA THR A 7 -7.87 -5.63 23.42
C THR A 7 -6.53 -5.18 22.84
N GLY A 8 -6.54 -4.37 21.79
CA GLY A 8 -5.32 -3.87 21.16
C GLY A 8 -5.46 -2.45 20.63
N ALA A 9 -4.33 -1.82 20.41
CA ALA A 9 -4.18 -0.51 19.76
C ALA A 9 -3.36 -0.65 18.47
N ILE A 10 -3.72 0.07 17.43
CA ILE A 10 -2.94 0.14 16.19
C ILE A 10 -1.82 1.18 16.37
N ALA A 11 -0.60 0.77 16.06
CA ALA A 11 0.60 1.61 16.03
C ALA A 11 1.31 1.42 14.68
N GLY A 12 1.06 2.32 13.75
CA GLY A 12 1.50 2.13 12.36
C GLY A 12 0.69 1.06 11.64
N ILE A 13 1.35 0.01 11.18
CA ILE A 13 0.71 -1.20 10.61
C ILE A 13 0.62 -2.33 11.62
N GLU A 14 1.30 -2.23 12.75
CA GLU A 14 1.32 -3.24 13.80
C GLU A 14 0.25 -2.94 14.85
N ALA A 15 -0.07 -3.94 15.65
CA ALA A 15 -0.91 -3.77 16.83
C ALA A 15 -0.10 -3.97 18.12
N VAL A 16 -0.46 -3.22 19.13
CA VAL A 16 0.12 -3.30 20.49
C VAL A 16 -0.96 -3.72 21.45
N GLU A 17 -0.58 -4.63 22.37
CA GLU A 17 -1.49 -5.12 23.39
C GLU A 17 -1.98 -3.99 24.30
N VAL A 18 -3.29 -3.95 24.52
CA VAL A 18 -3.96 -3.07 25.46
C VAL A 18 -4.86 -3.91 26.33
N THR A 19 -4.86 -3.62 27.63
CA THR A 19 -5.77 -4.24 28.58
C THR A 19 -6.72 -3.19 29.16
N ALA A 20 -8.02 -3.41 29.01
CA ALA A 20 -9.04 -2.64 29.70
C ALA A 20 -9.21 -3.18 31.13
N GLU A 21 -8.68 -2.46 32.10
CA GLU A 21 -8.77 -2.79 33.52
C GLU A 21 -9.97 -2.05 34.15
N VAL A 22 -10.99 -2.79 34.51
CA VAL A 22 -12.24 -2.22 35.05
C VAL A 22 -12.31 -2.47 36.56
N ASN A 23 -12.44 -1.41 37.33
CA ASN A 23 -12.62 -1.48 38.76
C ASN A 23 -13.92 -0.77 39.19
N VAL A 24 -14.81 -1.54 39.80
CA VAL A 24 -16.08 -1.03 40.37
C VAL A 24 -15.98 -0.97 41.88
N ALA A 25 -16.06 0.23 42.43
CA ALA A 25 -15.93 0.49 43.88
C ALA A 25 -17.21 1.13 44.41
N GLY A 26 -17.44 0.95 45.75
CA GLY A 26 -18.47 1.70 46.48
C GLY A 26 -18.02 3.13 46.76
N GLY A 27 -18.98 4.04 47.01
CA GLY A 27 -18.69 5.39 47.50
C GLY A 27 -18.63 6.50 46.44
N GLY A 28 -19.44 6.41 45.40
CA GLY A 28 -19.59 7.45 44.35
C GLY A 28 -20.38 6.96 43.16
N ILE A 29 -20.74 7.88 42.29
CA ILE A 29 -21.43 7.60 41.02
C ILE A 29 -20.57 8.16 39.91
N GLY A 30 -20.39 7.41 38.82
CA GLY A 30 -19.79 7.87 37.61
C GLY A 30 -18.81 6.87 36.97
N LEU A 31 -18.66 6.99 35.66
CA LEU A 31 -17.68 6.27 34.85
C LEU A 31 -16.51 7.21 34.51
N SER A 32 -15.30 6.76 34.76
CA SER A 32 -14.07 7.49 34.47
C SER A 32 -13.14 6.60 33.67
N ILE A 33 -12.66 7.09 32.50
CA ILE A 33 -11.73 6.37 31.63
C ILE A 33 -10.37 7.08 31.69
N VAL A 34 -9.32 6.33 32.03
CA VAL A 34 -7.94 6.79 32.16
C VAL A 34 -6.99 5.95 31.29
N GLY A 35 -5.72 6.34 31.14
CA GLY A 35 -4.75 5.63 30.32
C GLY A 35 -4.54 6.30 28.96
N LEU A 36 -4.51 7.65 28.92
CA LEU A 36 -4.34 8.48 27.71
C LEU A 36 -5.39 8.25 26.62
N PRO A 37 -6.69 8.20 26.94
CA PRO A 37 -7.75 8.09 25.95
C PRO A 37 -7.85 9.37 25.12
N ASP A 38 -8.17 9.23 23.84
CA ASP A 38 -8.57 10.35 22.97
C ASP A 38 -10.01 10.82 23.29
N ASN A 39 -10.49 11.81 22.54
CA ASN A 39 -11.86 12.30 22.75
C ASN A 39 -12.91 11.27 22.34
N THR A 40 -12.65 10.46 21.31
CA THR A 40 -13.56 9.41 20.86
C THR A 40 -13.80 8.36 21.93
N ILE A 41 -12.73 7.98 22.66
CA ILE A 41 -12.84 7.05 23.81
C ILE A 41 -13.54 7.71 24.99
N LYS A 42 -13.39 9.02 25.20
CA LYS A 42 -14.15 9.71 26.26
C LYS A 42 -15.64 9.73 25.99
N GLU A 43 -16.04 9.81 24.71
CA GLU A 43 -17.42 9.73 24.27
C GLU A 43 -18.00 8.30 24.36
N SER A 44 -17.16 7.28 24.53
CA SER A 44 -17.61 5.89 24.74
C SER A 44 -18.60 5.75 25.89
N GLN A 45 -18.49 6.60 26.91
CA GLN A 45 -19.39 6.57 28.06
C GLN A 45 -20.87 6.67 27.63
N GLU A 46 -21.18 7.63 26.75
CA GLU A 46 -22.54 7.87 26.27
C GLU A 46 -23.02 6.69 25.39
N ARG A 47 -22.13 6.18 24.52
CA ARG A 47 -22.46 5.03 23.66
C ARG A 47 -22.70 3.77 24.48
N ILE A 48 -21.84 3.48 25.45
CA ILE A 48 -21.97 2.30 26.34
C ILE A 48 -23.23 2.39 27.18
N GLN A 49 -23.55 3.56 27.75
CA GLN A 49 -24.76 3.74 28.54
C GLN A 49 -26.01 3.46 27.68
N ALA A 50 -26.12 4.08 26.51
CA ALA A 50 -27.25 3.86 25.59
C ALA A 50 -27.34 2.40 25.14
N ALA A 51 -26.19 1.76 24.81
CA ALA A 51 -26.15 0.36 24.40
C ALA A 51 -26.61 -0.58 25.53
N PHE A 52 -26.28 -0.29 26.81
CA PHE A 52 -26.76 -1.07 27.94
C PHE A 52 -28.27 -0.98 28.09
N GLU A 53 -28.83 0.23 28.08
CA GLU A 53 -30.26 0.46 28.18
C GLU A 53 -31.03 -0.30 27.08
N ASN A 54 -30.54 -0.23 25.86
CA ASN A 54 -31.17 -0.92 24.71
C ASN A 54 -30.94 -2.44 24.72
N SER A 55 -29.94 -2.96 25.43
CA SER A 55 -29.65 -4.39 25.57
C SER A 55 -30.22 -5.00 26.86
N GLY A 56 -30.97 -4.23 27.66
CA GLY A 56 -31.58 -4.69 28.91
C GLY A 56 -30.63 -4.74 30.11
N TYR A 57 -29.46 -4.17 29.97
CA TYR A 57 -28.46 -4.03 31.06
C TYR A 57 -28.50 -2.62 31.68
N LYS A 58 -27.82 -2.43 32.80
CA LYS A 58 -27.81 -1.14 33.49
C LYS A 58 -26.40 -0.71 33.85
N LEU A 59 -26.09 0.54 33.59
CA LEU A 59 -24.93 1.17 34.20
C LEU A 59 -25.27 1.44 35.64
N LEU A 60 -24.69 0.66 36.60
CA LEU A 60 -24.98 0.79 38.01
C LEU A 60 -24.48 2.13 38.55
N ALA A 61 -25.22 2.69 39.54
CA ALA A 61 -24.86 3.92 40.23
C ALA A 61 -23.68 3.68 41.21
N LYS A 62 -22.55 3.20 40.70
CA LYS A 62 -21.31 2.94 41.41
C LYS A 62 -20.16 3.69 40.73
N LYS A 63 -19.11 4.00 41.51
CA LYS A 63 -17.89 4.56 40.93
C LYS A 63 -17.17 3.50 40.12
N THR A 64 -17.15 3.67 38.79
CA THR A 64 -16.46 2.76 37.84
C THR A 64 -15.27 3.49 37.27
N VAL A 65 -14.09 2.89 37.39
CA VAL A 65 -12.87 3.40 36.79
C VAL A 65 -12.38 2.36 35.76
N VAL A 66 -12.17 2.81 34.55
CA VAL A 66 -11.59 2.01 33.45
C VAL A 66 -10.20 2.54 33.15
N ASN A 67 -9.18 1.73 33.29
CA ASN A 67 -7.82 2.07 32.89
C ASN A 67 -7.43 1.29 31.63
N LEU A 68 -7.06 1.99 30.58
CA LEU A 68 -6.53 1.38 29.37
C LEU A 68 -5.00 1.30 29.47
N ALA A 69 -4.48 0.15 29.91
CA ALA A 69 -3.05 -0.09 30.09
C ALA A 69 -2.39 -0.57 28.78
N PRO A 70 -1.12 -0.19 28.50
CA PRO A 70 -0.21 0.63 29.29
C PRO A 70 -0.50 2.14 29.17
N ALA A 71 -0.11 2.93 30.16
CA ALA A 71 -0.45 4.36 30.22
C ALA A 71 0.46 5.26 29.33
N ASP A 72 1.57 4.76 28.85
CA ASP A 72 2.51 5.46 27.95
C ASP A 72 2.07 5.45 26.49
N LEU A 73 1.20 4.52 26.12
CA LEU A 73 0.62 4.43 24.77
C LEU A 73 -0.68 5.25 24.72
N ARG A 74 -0.77 6.16 23.76
CA ARG A 74 -2.03 6.86 23.46
C ARG A 74 -2.99 5.93 22.76
N LYS A 75 -4.23 5.83 23.25
CA LYS A 75 -5.30 5.04 22.65
C LYS A 75 -6.20 5.96 21.87
N GLU A 76 -6.50 5.56 20.64
CA GLU A 76 -7.31 6.31 19.71
C GLU A 76 -8.34 5.39 19.03
N GLY A 77 -9.51 5.96 18.73
CA GLY A 77 -10.58 5.24 18.06
C GLY A 77 -11.61 4.63 18.99
N SER A 78 -12.67 4.10 18.36
CA SER A 78 -13.88 3.61 19.06
C SER A 78 -13.87 2.09 19.32
N GLN A 79 -12.83 1.37 18.90
CA GLN A 79 -12.74 -0.10 19.07
C GLN A 79 -12.73 -0.56 20.53
N TYR A 80 -12.57 0.35 21.48
CA TYR A 80 -12.53 0.06 22.91
C TYR A 80 -13.91 0.02 23.57
N ASP A 81 -14.97 0.44 22.86
CA ASP A 81 -16.33 0.44 23.42
C ASP A 81 -16.74 -0.95 23.91
N LEU A 82 -16.50 -1.97 23.08
CA LEU A 82 -16.87 -3.35 23.40
C LEU A 82 -16.09 -3.91 24.59
N PRO A 83 -14.74 -3.88 24.67
CA PRO A 83 -14.00 -4.37 25.81
C PRO A 83 -14.32 -3.61 27.10
N ILE A 84 -14.57 -2.29 27.02
CA ILE A 84 -15.00 -1.51 28.18
C ILE A 84 -16.39 -1.96 28.66
N ALA A 85 -17.34 -2.12 27.75
CA ALA A 85 -18.70 -2.56 28.06
C ALA A 85 -18.72 -3.93 28.73
N ILE A 86 -18.03 -4.92 28.15
CA ILE A 86 -17.92 -6.27 28.72
C ILE A 86 -17.25 -6.24 30.08
N GLY A 87 -16.16 -5.48 30.22
CA GLY A 87 -15.48 -5.32 31.50
C GLY A 87 -16.39 -4.75 32.59
N ILE A 88 -17.25 -3.77 32.28
CA ILE A 88 -18.24 -3.21 33.21
C ILE A 88 -19.29 -4.24 33.58
N LEU A 89 -19.86 -4.98 32.62
CA LEU A 89 -20.90 -5.98 32.87
C LEU A 89 -20.40 -7.09 33.78
N ILE A 90 -19.16 -7.56 33.59
CA ILE A 90 -18.55 -8.57 34.43
C ILE A 90 -18.23 -7.99 35.82
N ALA A 91 -17.59 -6.81 35.88
CA ALA A 91 -17.23 -6.17 37.15
C ALA A 91 -18.45 -5.80 38.03
N THR A 92 -19.61 -5.68 37.39
CA THR A 92 -20.89 -5.43 38.09
C THR A 92 -21.70 -6.71 38.31
N GLU A 93 -21.16 -7.88 37.98
CA GLU A 93 -21.78 -9.21 38.12
C GLU A 93 -23.10 -9.36 37.32
N GLN A 94 -23.32 -8.56 36.27
CA GLN A 94 -24.48 -8.69 35.39
C GLN A 94 -24.33 -9.85 34.43
N ILE A 95 -23.09 -10.20 34.08
CA ILE A 95 -22.74 -11.41 33.33
C ILE A 95 -21.58 -12.14 33.98
N VAL A 96 -21.56 -13.45 33.83
CA VAL A 96 -20.46 -14.33 34.26
C VAL A 96 -20.10 -15.23 33.09
N SER A 97 -18.80 -15.38 32.80
CA SER A 97 -18.34 -16.20 31.70
C SER A 97 -16.92 -16.69 31.87
N ASP A 98 -16.69 -17.96 31.52
CA ASP A 98 -15.34 -18.55 31.46
C ASP A 98 -14.67 -18.25 30.09
N LEU A 99 -15.41 -17.72 29.14
CA LEU A 99 -14.89 -17.39 27.79
C LEU A 99 -14.02 -16.11 27.76
N ILE A 100 -13.94 -15.36 28.84
CA ILE A 100 -13.14 -14.13 28.94
C ILE A 100 -11.65 -14.46 28.91
N GLU A 101 -11.25 -15.52 29.61
CA GLU A 101 -9.88 -15.98 29.63
C GLU A 101 -9.49 -16.53 28.23
N GLY A 102 -8.36 -16.09 27.71
CA GLY A 102 -7.90 -16.46 26.36
C GLY A 102 -8.71 -15.83 25.23
N SER A 103 -9.46 -14.76 25.50
CA SER A 103 -10.21 -14.00 24.50
C SER A 103 -9.75 -12.55 24.41
N MET A 104 -9.86 -11.96 23.22
CA MET A 104 -9.72 -10.53 22.94
C MET A 104 -11.05 -9.98 22.44
N PHE A 105 -11.34 -8.72 22.75
CA PHE A 105 -12.57 -8.04 22.36
C PHE A 105 -12.24 -6.75 21.65
N ILE A 106 -12.81 -6.53 20.47
CA ILE A 106 -12.67 -5.32 19.67
C ILE A 106 -14.01 -4.95 19.05
N GLY A 107 -14.39 -3.67 19.07
CA GLY A 107 -15.62 -3.23 18.42
C GLY A 107 -16.10 -1.88 18.91
N GLU A 108 -16.72 -1.14 18.01
CA GLU A 108 -17.44 0.10 18.30
C GLU A 108 -18.91 -0.23 18.59
N LEU A 109 -19.47 0.39 19.60
CA LEU A 109 -20.90 0.28 19.93
C LEU A 109 -21.67 1.46 19.35
N SER A 110 -22.75 1.17 18.66
CA SER A 110 -23.76 2.19 18.35
C SER A 110 -24.73 2.36 19.52
N LEU A 111 -25.48 3.45 19.53
CA LEU A 111 -26.42 3.76 20.63
C LEU A 111 -27.50 2.67 20.85
N ASN A 112 -27.88 1.94 19.80
CA ASN A 112 -28.83 0.84 19.89
C ASN A 112 -28.22 -0.52 20.29
N GLY A 113 -26.90 -0.55 20.61
CA GLY A 113 -26.19 -1.74 21.01
C GLY A 113 -25.69 -2.64 19.87
N THR A 114 -25.84 -2.24 18.59
CA THR A 114 -25.22 -2.97 17.47
C THR A 114 -23.72 -2.66 17.39
N LEU A 115 -22.94 -3.62 16.90
CA LEU A 115 -21.51 -3.40 16.65
C LEU A 115 -21.30 -2.81 15.26
N ARG A 116 -20.33 -1.91 15.17
CA ARG A 116 -19.85 -1.31 13.93
C ARG A 116 -18.43 -1.77 13.61
N PRO A 117 -18.10 -1.90 12.31
CA PRO A 117 -16.76 -2.32 11.90
C PRO A 117 -15.69 -1.34 12.38
N VAL A 118 -14.52 -1.90 12.70
CA VAL A 118 -13.34 -1.19 13.14
C VAL A 118 -12.20 -1.38 12.16
N LYS A 119 -11.17 -0.54 12.24
CA LYS A 119 -10.01 -0.58 11.37
C LYS A 119 -8.88 -1.41 11.97
N GLY A 120 -8.01 -1.97 11.11
CA GLY A 120 -6.79 -2.64 11.52
C GLY A 120 -7.03 -4.00 12.18
N VAL A 121 -8.14 -4.66 11.86
CA VAL A 121 -8.50 -5.94 12.47
C VAL A 121 -7.46 -7.01 12.15
N LEU A 122 -6.90 -7.03 10.94
CA LEU A 122 -5.85 -7.99 10.57
C LEU A 122 -4.65 -7.90 11.53
N SER A 123 -4.18 -6.69 11.83
CA SER A 123 -3.09 -6.46 12.79
C SER A 123 -3.47 -6.87 14.21
N LEU A 124 -4.71 -6.59 14.64
CA LEU A 124 -5.21 -6.95 15.98
C LEU A 124 -5.32 -8.46 16.16
N VAL A 125 -5.77 -9.19 15.14
CA VAL A 125 -5.84 -10.66 15.19
C VAL A 125 -4.46 -11.29 15.10
N ALA A 126 -3.54 -10.72 14.31
CA ALA A 126 -2.14 -11.14 14.30
C ALA A 126 -1.50 -10.97 15.70
N LEU A 127 -1.73 -9.85 16.38
CA LEU A 127 -1.32 -9.64 17.76
C LEU A 127 -1.92 -10.71 18.69
N ALA A 128 -3.21 -11.04 18.55
CA ALA A 128 -3.86 -12.06 19.36
C ALA A 128 -3.17 -13.43 19.20
N ARG A 129 -2.84 -13.84 17.96
CA ARG A 129 -2.08 -15.05 17.67
C ARG A 129 -0.73 -15.05 18.38
N ASP A 130 0.03 -13.97 18.22
CA ASP A 130 1.39 -13.85 18.77
C ASP A 130 1.41 -13.84 20.31
N ARG A 131 0.30 -13.47 20.95
CA ARG A 131 0.07 -13.51 22.41
C ARG A 131 -0.57 -14.82 22.89
N GLY A 132 -0.84 -15.76 22.00
CA GLY A 132 -1.47 -17.03 22.34
C GLY A 132 -2.94 -16.90 22.78
N ILE A 133 -3.60 -15.81 22.38
CA ILE A 133 -5.04 -15.60 22.57
C ILE A 133 -5.78 -16.49 21.58
N LYS A 134 -6.71 -17.29 22.08
CA LYS A 134 -7.40 -18.32 21.29
C LYS A 134 -8.54 -17.76 20.45
N ARG A 135 -9.21 -16.72 20.95
CA ARG A 135 -10.46 -16.19 20.38
C ARG A 135 -10.46 -14.68 20.32
N VAL A 136 -11.01 -14.14 19.24
CA VAL A 136 -11.25 -12.71 19.08
C VAL A 136 -12.72 -12.48 18.77
N PHE A 137 -13.43 -11.77 19.64
CA PHE A 137 -14.79 -11.31 19.42
C PHE A 137 -14.74 -9.93 18.76
N MET A 138 -15.38 -9.82 17.58
CA MET A 138 -15.30 -8.62 16.74
C MET A 138 -16.62 -8.39 15.98
N PRO A 139 -16.83 -7.21 15.37
CA PRO A 139 -17.98 -7.00 14.49
C PRO A 139 -18.00 -8.02 13.35
N GLU A 140 -19.20 -8.55 13.02
CA GLU A 140 -19.38 -9.56 11.98
C GLU A 140 -18.75 -9.14 10.64
N GLU A 141 -18.85 -7.85 10.30
CA GLU A 141 -18.29 -7.30 9.06
C GLU A 141 -16.76 -7.40 8.97
N ASN A 142 -16.07 -7.50 10.10
CA ASN A 142 -14.62 -7.64 10.18
C ASN A 142 -14.13 -9.10 10.20
N CYS A 143 -15.01 -10.07 10.40
CA CYS A 143 -14.59 -11.45 10.61
C CYS A 143 -13.85 -12.07 9.43
N ALA A 144 -14.28 -11.78 8.21
CA ALA A 144 -13.63 -12.30 7.02
C ALA A 144 -12.18 -11.80 6.89
N GLU A 145 -11.92 -10.56 7.31
CA GLU A 145 -10.57 -9.98 7.40
C GLU A 145 -9.76 -10.65 8.50
N GLY A 146 -10.34 -10.81 9.69
CA GLY A 146 -9.67 -11.44 10.83
C GLY A 146 -9.32 -12.91 10.59
N ALA A 147 -10.21 -13.66 9.92
CA ALA A 147 -10.06 -15.07 9.64
C ALA A 147 -8.88 -15.41 8.71
N ILE A 148 -8.31 -14.42 8.02
CA ILE A 148 -7.08 -14.59 7.22
C ILE A 148 -5.90 -15.05 8.12
N VAL A 149 -5.90 -14.67 9.40
CA VAL A 149 -4.85 -15.04 10.34
C VAL A 149 -5.16 -16.42 10.90
N GLU A 150 -4.40 -17.41 10.48
CA GLU A 150 -4.53 -18.78 10.98
C GLU A 150 -4.18 -18.90 12.47
N GLY A 151 -4.83 -19.84 13.16
CA GLY A 151 -4.54 -20.16 14.56
C GLY A 151 -5.32 -19.35 15.60
N VAL A 152 -6.27 -18.49 15.19
CA VAL A 152 -7.14 -17.71 16.06
C VAL A 152 -8.60 -17.89 15.63
N GLU A 153 -9.47 -18.20 16.56
CA GLU A 153 -10.93 -18.27 16.33
C GLU A 153 -11.51 -16.85 16.21
N CYS A 154 -11.92 -16.46 15.02
CA CYS A 154 -12.60 -15.19 14.77
C CYS A 154 -14.10 -15.35 14.90
N ILE A 155 -14.72 -14.62 15.82
CA ILE A 155 -16.14 -14.75 16.18
C ILE A 155 -16.84 -13.43 15.88
N GLY A 156 -17.72 -13.46 14.89
CA GLY A 156 -18.52 -12.31 14.45
C GLY A 156 -19.72 -12.05 15.34
N ILE A 157 -19.86 -10.81 15.78
CA ILE A 157 -20.91 -10.36 16.68
C ILE A 157 -21.66 -9.18 16.05
N LYS A 158 -22.98 -9.23 16.07
CA LYS A 158 -23.86 -8.16 15.55
C LYS A 158 -24.23 -7.12 16.61
N SER A 159 -24.38 -7.57 17.88
CA SER A 159 -24.82 -6.70 18.97
C SER A 159 -24.24 -7.10 20.32
N LEU A 160 -24.22 -6.14 21.24
CA LEU A 160 -23.82 -6.38 22.64
C LEU A 160 -24.69 -7.47 23.29
N LEU A 161 -26.01 -7.48 23.02
CA LEU A 161 -26.91 -8.49 23.57
C LEU A 161 -26.52 -9.90 23.11
N GLU A 162 -26.26 -10.09 21.81
CA GLU A 162 -25.81 -11.36 21.24
C GLU A 162 -24.51 -11.84 21.92
N LEU A 163 -23.51 -10.95 22.06
CA LEU A 163 -22.29 -11.30 22.75
C LEU A 163 -22.52 -11.71 24.21
N CYS A 164 -23.40 -11.00 24.93
CA CYS A 164 -23.72 -11.35 26.30
C CYS A 164 -24.41 -12.71 26.42
N GLU A 165 -25.27 -13.08 25.48
CA GLU A 165 -25.92 -14.39 25.44
C GLU A 165 -24.90 -15.51 25.14
N ILE A 166 -23.97 -15.26 24.22
CA ILE A 166 -22.85 -16.19 23.94
C ILE A 166 -21.98 -16.37 25.18
N LEU A 167 -21.57 -15.29 25.83
CA LEU A 167 -20.71 -15.32 27.01
C LEU A 167 -21.37 -16.06 28.19
N GLN A 168 -22.69 -16.00 28.31
CA GLN A 168 -23.46 -16.70 29.32
C GLN A 168 -23.83 -18.16 28.94
N GLY A 169 -23.37 -18.62 27.76
CA GLY A 169 -23.66 -19.97 27.27
C GLY A 169 -25.12 -20.19 26.84
N ARG A 170 -25.89 -19.13 26.64
CA ARG A 170 -27.28 -19.20 26.16
C ARG A 170 -27.41 -19.35 24.67
N GLN A 171 -26.38 -18.90 23.93
CA GLN A 171 -26.28 -19.02 22.48
C GLN A 171 -24.90 -19.59 22.11
N PRO A 172 -24.84 -20.54 21.16
CA PRO A 172 -23.53 -20.97 20.62
C PRO A 172 -22.92 -19.87 19.77
N TYR A 173 -21.61 -19.78 19.72
CA TYR A 173 -20.89 -18.94 18.77
C TYR A 173 -20.44 -19.73 17.53
N ILE A 174 -20.26 -19.03 16.43
CA ILE A 174 -19.77 -19.60 15.16
C ILE A 174 -18.41 -19.00 14.89
N VAL A 175 -17.43 -19.86 14.66
CA VAL A 175 -16.10 -19.45 14.23
C VAL A 175 -16.16 -19.19 12.71
N THR A 176 -15.68 -18.05 12.30
CA THR A 176 -15.57 -17.71 10.88
C THR A 176 -14.31 -18.35 10.33
N GLU A 177 -14.48 -19.25 9.36
CA GLU A 177 -13.38 -19.84 8.62
C GLU A 177 -12.97 -18.92 7.47
N TYR A 178 -11.65 -18.84 7.22
CA TYR A 178 -11.17 -18.19 6.03
C TYR A 178 -11.44 -19.06 4.81
N ILE A 179 -12.20 -18.53 3.88
CA ILE A 179 -12.47 -19.18 2.60
C ILE A 179 -11.72 -18.38 1.53
N PRO A 180 -10.58 -18.91 1.01
CA PRO A 180 -9.89 -18.29 -0.11
C PRO A 180 -10.87 -18.07 -1.26
N SER A 181 -10.84 -16.90 -1.88
CA SER A 181 -11.64 -16.67 -3.08
C SER A 181 -11.11 -17.55 -4.23
N ASP A 182 -11.98 -17.96 -5.16
CA ASP A 182 -11.56 -18.74 -6.33
C ASP A 182 -10.44 -18.03 -7.13
N ASN A 183 -10.40 -16.70 -7.07
CA ASN A 183 -9.36 -15.89 -7.69
C ASN A 183 -8.00 -15.96 -6.95
N GLU A 184 -7.99 -16.23 -5.64
CA GLU A 184 -6.73 -16.43 -4.88
C GLU A 184 -6.10 -17.78 -5.22
N ALA A 185 -6.93 -18.80 -5.47
CA ALA A 185 -6.47 -20.17 -5.78
C ALA A 185 -5.90 -20.32 -7.20
N ILE A 186 -6.29 -19.47 -8.15
CA ILE A 186 -5.99 -19.65 -9.57
C ILE A 186 -4.89 -18.67 -10.08
N GLY A 187 -4.61 -17.57 -9.34
CA GLY A 187 -3.64 -16.55 -9.81
C GLY A 187 -4.06 -15.84 -11.10
N GLU A 188 -5.23 -16.16 -11.64
CA GLU A 188 -5.84 -15.51 -12.80
C GLU A 188 -6.78 -14.41 -12.32
N GLU A 189 -6.20 -13.25 -12.11
CA GLU A 189 -6.97 -12.04 -11.80
C GLU A 189 -7.62 -11.52 -13.08
N LEU A 190 -8.93 -11.39 -13.02
CA LEU A 190 -9.69 -10.71 -14.07
C LEU A 190 -9.53 -9.19 -13.91
N TYR A 191 -8.56 -8.63 -14.60
CA TYR A 191 -8.49 -7.18 -14.79
C TYR A 191 -9.50 -6.75 -15.86
N ALA A 192 -10.16 -5.61 -15.65
CA ALA A 192 -11.07 -5.05 -16.62
C ALA A 192 -10.35 -4.51 -17.86
N GLU A 193 -9.07 -4.14 -17.71
CA GLU A 193 -8.22 -3.62 -18.77
C GLU A 193 -7.23 -4.68 -19.29
N ASP A 194 -6.93 -4.63 -20.58
CA ASP A 194 -5.93 -5.51 -21.21
C ASP A 194 -5.03 -4.70 -22.19
N PHE A 195 -3.76 -5.11 -22.33
CA PHE A 195 -2.85 -4.55 -23.34
C PHE A 195 -3.27 -4.87 -24.77
N ALA A 196 -4.11 -5.86 -24.99
CA ALA A 196 -4.73 -6.14 -26.29
C ALA A 196 -5.57 -4.96 -26.83
N ASP A 197 -6.11 -4.12 -25.92
CA ASP A 197 -6.85 -2.92 -26.33
C ASP A 197 -5.95 -1.80 -26.83
N VAL A 198 -4.63 -1.87 -26.59
CA VAL A 198 -3.67 -0.83 -26.92
C VAL A 198 -3.08 -1.11 -28.29
N LYS A 199 -3.58 -0.43 -29.30
CA LYS A 199 -3.05 -0.53 -30.67
C LYS A 199 -1.77 0.28 -30.86
N GLY A 200 -0.82 -0.27 -31.57
CA GLY A 200 0.50 0.34 -31.76
C GLY A 200 1.30 0.42 -30.47
N GLN A 201 2.12 1.48 -30.31
CA GLN A 201 2.91 1.76 -29.10
C GLN A 201 3.88 0.65 -28.67
N ALA A 202 4.41 -0.13 -29.62
CA ALA A 202 5.28 -1.28 -29.34
C ALA A 202 6.48 -0.92 -28.45
N TYR A 203 7.11 0.23 -28.67
CA TYR A 203 8.22 0.73 -27.87
C TYR A 203 7.80 1.00 -26.41
N VAL A 204 6.63 1.61 -26.20
CA VAL A 204 6.12 1.90 -24.86
C VAL A 204 5.71 0.62 -24.14
N LYS A 205 5.07 -0.33 -24.84
CA LYS A 205 4.72 -1.65 -24.30
C LYS A 205 5.98 -2.40 -23.84
N ARG A 206 7.03 -2.43 -24.67
CA ARG A 206 8.33 -3.03 -24.31
C ARG A 206 8.94 -2.37 -23.08
N ALA A 207 8.91 -1.06 -22.99
CA ALA A 207 9.42 -0.33 -21.84
C ALA A 207 8.63 -0.65 -20.56
N LEU A 208 7.29 -0.75 -20.63
CA LEU A 208 6.45 -1.13 -19.49
C LEU A 208 6.65 -2.60 -19.09
N GLU A 209 6.87 -3.51 -20.05
CA GLU A 209 7.26 -4.89 -19.77
C GLU A 209 8.57 -4.96 -18.98
N ILE A 210 9.59 -4.22 -19.40
CA ILE A 210 10.87 -4.13 -18.69
C ILE A 210 10.66 -3.55 -17.29
N ALA A 211 9.86 -2.50 -17.17
CA ALA A 211 9.55 -1.89 -15.88
C ALA A 211 8.83 -2.86 -14.93
N ALA A 212 7.87 -3.64 -15.43
CA ALA A 212 7.17 -4.67 -14.65
C ALA A 212 8.12 -5.79 -14.22
N ALA A 213 9.00 -6.24 -15.13
CA ALA A 213 9.95 -7.30 -14.88
C ALA A 213 11.00 -6.90 -13.85
N GLY A 214 11.53 -5.68 -13.91
CA GLY A 214 12.61 -5.21 -13.05
C GLY A 214 12.18 -4.39 -11.84
N GLY A 215 10.90 -3.99 -11.73
CA GLY A 215 10.40 -3.04 -10.72
C GLY A 215 10.91 -1.62 -10.94
N HIS A 216 11.13 -1.22 -12.20
CA HIS A 216 11.71 0.08 -12.56
C HIS A 216 10.67 1.20 -12.56
N ASN A 217 11.09 2.35 -12.04
CA ASN A 217 10.30 3.57 -12.09
C ASN A 217 10.34 4.19 -13.49
N VAL A 218 9.20 4.68 -13.97
CA VAL A 218 9.02 5.16 -15.33
C VAL A 218 8.43 6.56 -15.36
N ILE A 219 8.93 7.41 -16.26
CA ILE A 219 8.25 8.64 -16.66
C ILE A 219 7.92 8.61 -18.14
N MET A 220 6.66 8.85 -18.45
CA MET A 220 6.13 8.93 -19.82
C MET A 220 5.94 10.38 -20.23
N VAL A 221 6.60 10.80 -21.28
CA VAL A 221 6.50 12.15 -21.83
C VAL A 221 5.83 12.10 -23.19
N GLY A 222 4.79 12.88 -23.38
CA GLY A 222 4.09 12.90 -24.67
C GLY A 222 2.94 13.89 -24.70
N ALA A 223 2.47 14.19 -25.90
CA ALA A 223 1.37 15.13 -26.11
C ALA A 223 0.08 14.72 -25.38
N PRO A 224 -0.82 15.66 -25.07
CA PRO A 224 -2.17 15.34 -24.61
C PRO A 224 -2.86 14.36 -25.56
N GLY A 225 -3.54 13.34 -25.01
CA GLY A 225 -4.22 12.32 -25.79
C GLY A 225 -3.32 11.24 -26.41
N SER A 226 -2.02 11.17 -26.10
CA SER A 226 -1.12 10.10 -26.58
C SER A 226 -1.32 8.74 -25.90
N GLY A 227 -2.23 8.61 -24.93
CA GLY A 227 -2.56 7.33 -24.28
C GLY A 227 -1.79 7.04 -22.98
N LYS A 228 -1.04 7.98 -22.42
CA LYS A 228 -0.20 7.78 -21.22
C LYS A 228 -0.97 7.18 -20.02
N THR A 229 -2.11 7.78 -19.68
CA THR A 229 -2.96 7.30 -18.57
C THR A 229 -3.54 5.92 -18.84
N MET A 230 -3.93 5.64 -20.09
CA MET A 230 -4.44 4.34 -20.52
C MET A 230 -3.37 3.23 -20.39
N LEU A 231 -2.13 3.53 -20.76
CA LEU A 231 -1.00 2.63 -20.62
C LEU A 231 -0.65 2.38 -19.14
N ALA A 232 -0.62 3.45 -18.32
CA ALA A 232 -0.33 3.33 -16.92
C ALA A 232 -1.34 2.45 -16.15
N ARG A 233 -2.63 2.58 -16.44
CA ARG A 233 -3.69 1.77 -15.82
C ARG A 233 -3.55 0.28 -16.11
N ARG A 234 -2.93 -0.09 -17.23
CA ARG A 234 -2.69 -1.48 -17.59
C ARG A 234 -1.44 -2.08 -16.96
N MET A 235 -0.62 -1.28 -16.29
CA MET A 235 0.61 -1.78 -15.65
C MET A 235 0.36 -2.94 -14.67
N PRO A 236 -0.65 -2.90 -13.77
CA PRO A 236 -0.94 -4.02 -12.87
C PRO A 236 -1.23 -5.34 -13.60
N THR A 237 -1.79 -5.27 -14.81
CA THR A 237 -2.18 -6.48 -15.58
C THR A 237 -1.00 -7.30 -16.07
N ILE A 238 0.19 -6.68 -16.17
CA ILE A 238 1.43 -7.35 -16.62
C ILE A 238 2.43 -7.58 -15.48
N MET A 239 2.19 -7.04 -14.28
CA MET A 239 3.03 -7.32 -13.11
C MET A 239 2.87 -8.77 -12.65
N PRO A 240 3.90 -9.35 -11.99
CA PRO A 240 3.78 -10.69 -11.41
C PRO A 240 2.67 -10.72 -10.35
N PRO A 241 1.98 -11.86 -10.16
CA PRO A 241 1.04 -12.02 -9.05
C PRO A 241 1.74 -11.73 -7.72
N MET A 242 1.00 -11.28 -6.72
CA MET A 242 1.54 -11.10 -5.37
C MET A 242 1.81 -12.46 -4.73
N THR A 243 2.89 -12.55 -3.95
CA THR A 243 3.08 -13.66 -3.02
C THR A 243 2.11 -13.53 -1.85
N LEU A 244 1.94 -14.60 -1.08
CA LEU A 244 1.09 -14.54 0.13
C LEU A 244 1.57 -13.45 1.10
N ASP A 245 2.89 -13.34 1.29
CA ASP A 245 3.47 -12.31 2.18
C ASP A 245 3.21 -10.90 1.66
N GLU A 246 3.39 -10.66 0.34
CA GLU A 246 3.06 -9.38 -0.30
C GLU A 246 1.56 -9.04 -0.14
N ALA A 247 0.68 -10.03 -0.29
CA ALA A 247 -0.76 -9.87 -0.16
C ALA A 247 -1.16 -9.54 1.28
N LEU A 248 -0.59 -10.23 2.26
CA LEU A 248 -0.80 -9.98 3.69
C LEU A 248 -0.35 -8.58 4.09
N GLU A 249 0.87 -8.20 3.71
CA GLU A 249 1.42 -6.86 4.01
C GLU A 249 0.57 -5.74 3.39
N THR A 250 0.18 -5.91 2.12
CA THR A 250 -0.69 -4.98 1.41
C THR A 250 -2.06 -4.87 2.09
N THR A 251 -2.66 -6.02 2.44
CA THR A 251 -3.96 -6.06 3.11
C THR A 251 -3.88 -5.39 4.49
N THR A 252 -2.81 -5.59 5.23
CA THR A 252 -2.58 -4.95 6.54
C THR A 252 -2.56 -3.43 6.43
N ILE A 253 -1.85 -2.86 5.45
CA ILE A 253 -1.81 -1.41 5.21
C ILE A 253 -3.22 -0.88 4.89
N HIS A 254 -3.96 -1.56 4.04
CA HIS A 254 -5.33 -1.18 3.67
C HIS A 254 -6.32 -1.34 4.82
N SER A 255 -6.13 -2.34 5.69
CA SER A 255 -6.89 -2.56 6.92
C SER A 255 -6.77 -1.37 7.87
N VAL A 256 -5.54 -0.99 8.19
CA VAL A 256 -5.23 0.17 9.06
C VAL A 256 -5.78 1.47 8.47
N ALA A 257 -5.73 1.64 7.16
CA ALA A 257 -6.32 2.79 6.47
C ALA A 257 -7.86 2.77 6.46
N GLY A 258 -8.50 1.64 6.81
CA GLY A 258 -9.94 1.43 6.70
C GLY A 258 -10.41 1.41 5.25
N LYS A 259 -9.63 0.85 4.35
CA LYS A 259 -9.87 0.82 2.89
C LYS A 259 -10.04 -0.61 2.32
N ILE A 260 -10.24 -1.62 3.16
CA ILE A 260 -10.55 -2.98 2.68
C ILE A 260 -11.95 -3.02 2.01
N GLY A 261 -12.88 -2.16 2.45
CA GLY A 261 -14.22 -2.04 1.85
C GLY A 261 -15.02 -3.32 1.96
N SER A 262 -15.75 -3.67 0.88
CA SER A 262 -16.54 -4.90 0.77
C SER A 262 -15.71 -6.13 0.37
N HIS A 263 -14.41 -5.98 0.15
CA HIS A 263 -13.51 -7.11 -0.11
C HIS A 263 -13.37 -7.94 1.17
N ARG A 264 -13.86 -9.18 1.12
CA ARG A 264 -13.94 -10.10 2.28
C ARG A 264 -12.73 -11.04 2.34
N GLY A 265 -11.55 -10.62 1.92
CA GLY A 265 -10.38 -11.49 1.87
C GLY A 265 -9.08 -10.72 1.67
N LEU A 266 -8.02 -11.45 1.36
CA LEU A 266 -6.74 -10.89 0.98
C LEU A 266 -6.88 -10.01 -0.27
N ILE A 267 -6.17 -8.89 -0.28
CA ILE A 267 -5.96 -8.12 -1.50
C ILE A 267 -4.98 -8.90 -2.37
N SER A 268 -5.51 -9.59 -3.38
CA SER A 268 -4.72 -10.37 -4.33
C SER A 268 -4.24 -9.53 -5.53
N GLN A 269 -4.97 -8.47 -5.87
CA GLN A 269 -4.63 -7.56 -6.96
C GLN A 269 -3.63 -6.50 -6.51
N ARG A 270 -2.60 -6.27 -7.35
CA ARG A 270 -1.64 -5.20 -7.08
C ARG A 270 -2.33 -3.84 -7.10
N PRO A 271 -2.21 -3.05 -6.02
CA PRO A 271 -2.87 -1.76 -5.94
C PRO A 271 -2.44 -0.81 -7.05
N PHE A 272 -3.41 -0.07 -7.61
CA PHE A 272 -3.15 1.05 -8.51
C PHE A 272 -3.67 2.33 -7.86
N ARG A 273 -2.75 3.21 -7.48
CA ARG A 273 -3.09 4.48 -6.82
C ARG A 273 -2.75 5.64 -7.72
N ALA A 274 -3.73 6.49 -7.99
CA ALA A 274 -3.61 7.64 -8.89
C ALA A 274 -4.11 8.91 -8.16
N PRO A 275 -3.33 9.48 -7.23
CA PRO A 275 -3.70 10.70 -6.55
C PRO A 275 -3.78 11.88 -7.53
N HIS A 276 -4.75 12.76 -7.31
CA HIS A 276 -4.88 13.98 -8.09
C HIS A 276 -3.74 14.95 -7.77
N HIS A 277 -3.30 15.77 -8.71
CA HIS A 277 -2.19 16.73 -8.51
C HIS A 277 -2.44 17.76 -7.39
N LEU A 278 -3.70 17.99 -6.99
CA LEU A 278 -4.06 18.82 -5.83
C LEU A 278 -3.92 18.10 -4.48
N THR A 279 -3.49 16.86 -4.48
CA THR A 279 -3.30 16.08 -3.24
C THR A 279 -2.26 16.75 -2.34
N SER A 280 -2.59 16.88 -1.05
CA SER A 280 -1.67 17.45 -0.07
C SER A 280 -0.52 16.49 0.26
N GLN A 281 0.60 17.02 0.77
CA GLN A 281 1.73 16.21 1.23
C GLN A 281 1.30 15.14 2.24
N VAL A 282 0.43 15.50 3.22
CA VAL A 282 -0.06 14.54 4.23
C VAL A 282 -0.92 13.45 3.61
N ALA A 283 -1.74 13.76 2.64
CA ALA A 283 -2.54 12.75 1.95
C ALA A 283 -1.67 11.82 1.09
N LEU A 284 -0.57 12.33 0.53
CA LEU A 284 0.34 11.53 -0.30
C LEU A 284 1.19 10.57 0.55
N ILE A 285 1.89 11.05 1.59
CA ILE A 285 2.81 10.23 2.37
C ILE A 285 2.23 9.69 3.67
N GLY A 286 1.09 10.23 4.10
CA GLY A 286 0.51 9.91 5.40
C GLY A 286 0.84 10.94 6.47
N GLY A 287 0.27 10.77 7.64
CA GLY A 287 0.43 11.66 8.78
C GLY A 287 -0.89 12.06 9.42
N GLY A 288 -0.93 13.22 10.02
CA GLY A 288 -2.07 13.70 10.80
C GLY A 288 -1.76 13.71 12.30
N GLN A 289 -2.75 13.96 13.12
CA GLN A 289 -2.64 13.86 14.59
C GLN A 289 -2.52 12.40 15.03
N SER A 290 -3.25 11.55 14.34
CA SER A 290 -3.17 10.10 14.36
C SER A 290 -2.56 9.68 13.02
N PRO A 291 -1.32 9.19 12.99
CA PRO A 291 -0.69 8.85 11.74
C PRO A 291 -1.48 7.80 10.97
N GLN A 292 -1.86 8.14 9.76
CA GLN A 292 -2.52 7.22 8.82
C GLN A 292 -1.63 7.03 7.61
N PRO A 293 -1.62 5.85 6.98
CA PRO A 293 -0.89 5.63 5.74
C PRO A 293 -1.45 6.49 4.62
N GLY A 294 -0.56 7.08 3.81
CA GLY A 294 -0.91 7.89 2.65
C GLY A 294 -1.02 7.07 1.36
N GLU A 295 -1.28 7.76 0.23
CA GLU A 295 -1.42 7.11 -1.08
C GLU A 295 -0.17 6.32 -1.49
N VAL A 296 1.02 6.74 -1.06
CA VAL A 296 2.29 6.05 -1.31
C VAL A 296 2.32 4.68 -0.63
N SER A 297 1.91 4.60 0.64
CA SER A 297 1.81 3.33 1.36
C SER A 297 0.65 2.48 0.85
N LEU A 298 -0.45 3.08 0.43
CA LEU A 298 -1.57 2.38 -0.20
C LEU A 298 -1.22 1.82 -1.59
N ALA A 299 -0.15 2.31 -2.23
CA ALA A 299 0.39 1.76 -3.47
C ALA A 299 1.41 0.64 -3.23
N HIS A 300 1.67 0.26 -1.97
CA HIS A 300 2.63 -0.78 -1.62
C HIS A 300 2.38 -2.07 -2.39
N ASN A 301 3.45 -2.69 -2.90
CA ASN A 301 3.45 -3.86 -3.80
C ASN A 301 2.67 -3.66 -5.11
N GLY A 302 2.37 -2.42 -5.48
CA GLY A 302 1.62 -2.05 -6.66
C GLY A 302 2.20 -0.88 -7.43
N VAL A 303 1.33 -0.03 -7.95
CA VAL A 303 1.67 1.11 -8.80
C VAL A 303 1.18 2.42 -8.19
N LEU A 304 2.10 3.38 -8.07
CA LEU A 304 1.76 4.79 -7.84
C LEU A 304 1.82 5.53 -9.18
N PHE A 305 0.67 6.00 -9.66
CA PHE A 305 0.59 6.75 -10.90
C PHE A 305 0.42 8.24 -10.62
N LEU A 306 1.37 9.06 -11.08
CA LEU A 306 1.30 10.52 -11.02
C LEU A 306 1.04 11.08 -12.41
N ASP A 307 -0.22 11.36 -12.71
CA ASP A 307 -0.60 12.02 -13.95
C ASP A 307 -0.28 13.51 -13.89
N GLU A 308 0.20 14.08 -14.99
CA GLU A 308 0.59 15.49 -15.05
C GLU A 308 1.58 15.87 -13.93
N MET A 309 2.62 15.07 -13.75
CA MET A 309 3.57 15.22 -12.63
C MET A 309 4.06 16.66 -12.37
N PRO A 310 4.37 17.52 -13.36
CA PRO A 310 4.78 18.90 -13.13
C PRO A 310 3.71 19.80 -12.50
N GLU A 311 2.42 19.40 -12.50
CA GLU A 311 1.32 20.14 -11.89
C GLU A 311 1.21 19.92 -10.37
N PHE A 312 1.88 18.88 -9.84
CA PHE A 312 1.97 18.68 -8.40
C PHE A 312 2.82 19.78 -7.76
N GLY A 313 2.45 20.21 -6.57
CA GLY A 313 3.27 21.12 -5.79
C GLY A 313 4.69 20.58 -5.58
N ARG A 314 5.71 21.41 -5.76
CA ARG A 314 7.11 20.98 -5.65
C ARG A 314 7.42 20.25 -4.34
N ASN A 315 6.91 20.77 -3.21
CA ASN A 315 7.10 20.15 -1.90
C ASN A 315 6.44 18.76 -1.81
N VAL A 316 5.35 18.53 -2.56
CA VAL A 316 4.66 17.23 -2.63
C VAL A 316 5.48 16.21 -3.42
N LEU A 317 6.17 16.66 -4.47
CA LEU A 317 7.05 15.78 -5.23
C LEU A 317 8.35 15.43 -4.48
N GLU A 318 8.93 16.39 -3.75
CA GLU A 318 10.20 16.17 -3.04
C GLU A 318 10.10 15.10 -1.95
N VAL A 319 8.93 14.92 -1.32
CA VAL A 319 8.78 13.87 -0.29
C VAL A 319 8.80 12.45 -0.85
N LEU A 320 8.60 12.27 -2.15
CA LEU A 320 8.72 10.96 -2.81
C LEU A 320 10.17 10.46 -2.89
N ARG A 321 11.16 11.33 -2.68
CA ARG A 321 12.58 10.95 -2.81
C ARG A 321 12.98 9.86 -1.84
N GLN A 322 12.49 9.91 -0.61
CA GLN A 322 12.78 8.90 0.40
C GLN A 322 12.14 7.55 0.04
N PRO A 323 10.82 7.41 -0.16
CA PRO A 323 10.23 6.11 -0.43
C PRO A 323 10.68 5.48 -1.76
N LEU A 324 11.13 6.26 -2.73
CA LEU A 324 11.71 5.72 -3.97
C LEU A 324 13.09 5.06 -3.76
N GLU A 325 13.83 5.43 -2.71
CA GLU A 325 15.11 4.81 -2.35
C GLU A 325 14.94 3.75 -1.27
N ASP A 326 14.31 4.14 -0.16
CA ASP A 326 14.27 3.34 1.07
C ASP A 326 13.13 2.31 1.08
N ARG A 327 12.12 2.45 0.18
CA ARG A 327 10.93 1.59 0.11
C ARG A 327 10.05 1.62 1.37
N HIS A 328 10.23 2.63 2.22
CA HIS A 328 9.39 2.91 3.38
C HIS A 328 9.30 4.41 3.64
N ILE A 329 8.32 4.80 4.46
CA ILE A 329 8.09 6.18 4.90
C ILE A 329 8.13 6.21 6.40
N ASN A 330 9.03 6.99 6.96
CA ASN A 330 9.05 7.28 8.38
C ASN A 330 8.33 8.61 8.69
N ILE A 331 7.25 8.53 9.47
CA ILE A 331 6.49 9.68 9.93
C ILE A 331 6.88 9.95 11.39
N SER A 332 7.83 10.85 11.57
CA SER A 332 8.29 11.25 12.90
C SER A 332 7.56 12.51 13.38
N ARG A 333 7.02 12.46 14.59
CA ARG A 333 6.40 13.55 15.33
C ARG A 333 6.94 13.59 16.75
N ALA A 334 6.75 14.69 17.46
CA ALA A 334 7.27 14.87 18.83
C ALA A 334 6.87 13.75 19.83
N LYS A 335 5.78 13.03 19.56
CA LYS A 335 5.23 12.02 20.47
C LYS A 335 5.32 10.58 19.95
N TYR A 336 5.60 10.37 18.65
CA TYR A 336 5.69 9.04 18.05
C TYR A 336 6.47 9.07 16.73
N SER A 337 7.05 7.95 16.39
CA SER A 337 7.62 7.66 15.08
C SER A 337 6.94 6.39 14.56
N VAL A 338 6.41 6.47 13.36
CA VAL A 338 5.73 5.35 12.71
C VAL A 338 6.35 5.12 11.35
N ASP A 339 6.62 3.87 11.05
CA ASP A 339 7.16 3.45 9.76
C ASP A 339 6.07 2.74 8.94
N TYR A 340 5.93 3.13 7.67
CA TYR A 340 4.99 2.53 6.75
C TYR A 340 5.74 1.97 5.54
N PRO A 341 5.50 0.71 5.16
CA PRO A 341 6.02 0.17 3.92
C PRO A 341 5.54 0.96 2.71
N ALA A 342 6.43 1.13 1.73
CA ALA A 342 6.19 1.94 0.54
C ALA A 342 6.94 1.38 -0.69
N ASN A 343 6.93 0.06 -0.85
CA ASN A 343 7.53 -0.62 -2.00
C ASN A 343 6.56 -0.59 -3.18
N PHE A 344 6.61 0.45 -3.99
CA PHE A 344 5.77 0.64 -5.16
C PHE A 344 6.61 0.88 -6.42
N THR A 345 6.02 0.64 -7.58
CA THR A 345 6.56 1.09 -8.87
C THR A 345 5.95 2.45 -9.20
N LEU A 346 6.79 3.49 -9.34
CA LEU A 346 6.33 4.80 -9.78
C LEU A 346 6.14 4.80 -11.30
N ILE A 347 4.95 5.16 -11.74
CA ILE A 347 4.70 5.57 -13.13
C ILE A 347 4.28 7.02 -13.11
N ALA A 348 5.03 7.87 -13.77
CA ALA A 348 4.70 9.27 -13.91
C ALA A 348 4.34 9.59 -15.35
N SER A 349 3.47 10.57 -15.55
CA SER A 349 3.22 11.13 -16.87
C SER A 349 3.43 12.64 -16.88
N MET A 350 3.88 13.17 -17.98
CA MET A 350 3.95 14.61 -18.20
C MET A 350 3.80 14.97 -19.67
N ASN A 351 3.43 16.22 -19.91
CA ASN A 351 3.51 16.80 -21.25
C ASN A 351 4.94 17.31 -21.51
N PRO A 352 5.38 17.44 -22.76
CA PRO A 352 6.72 17.91 -23.08
C PRO A 352 6.91 19.41 -22.86
N CYS A 353 5.81 20.16 -22.71
CA CYS A 353 5.79 21.61 -22.44
C CYS A 353 4.39 22.04 -21.97
N PRO A 354 4.17 23.30 -21.54
CA PRO A 354 2.85 23.78 -21.12
C PRO A 354 1.75 23.64 -22.16
N CYS A 355 2.05 23.86 -23.47
CA CYS A 355 1.06 23.64 -24.52
C CYS A 355 0.91 22.17 -24.94
N GLY A 356 1.84 21.31 -24.56
CA GLY A 356 1.84 19.87 -24.83
C GLY A 356 2.37 19.45 -26.20
N TYR A 357 2.86 20.37 -27.04
CA TYR A 357 3.22 20.08 -28.43
C TYR A 357 4.70 20.29 -28.78
N TYR A 358 5.58 20.42 -27.81
CA TYR A 358 7.02 20.48 -28.04
C TYR A 358 7.49 19.17 -28.72
N ASN A 359 8.23 19.28 -29.82
CA ASN A 359 8.63 18.14 -30.68
C ASN A 359 7.48 17.30 -31.25
N HIS A 360 6.27 17.86 -31.34
CA HIS A 360 5.14 17.12 -31.92
C HIS A 360 5.28 17.04 -33.47
N PRO A 361 5.06 15.86 -34.10
CA PRO A 361 5.32 15.69 -35.52
C PRO A 361 4.44 16.53 -36.48
N THR A 362 3.24 16.95 -36.02
CA THR A 362 2.25 17.62 -36.87
C THR A 362 1.70 18.93 -36.31
N LYS A 363 1.97 19.25 -35.04
CA LYS A 363 1.48 20.47 -34.39
C LYS A 363 2.63 21.32 -33.90
N GLU A 364 2.59 22.59 -34.16
CA GLU A 364 3.62 23.54 -33.72
C GLU A 364 3.48 23.88 -32.22
N CYS A 365 4.63 23.90 -31.54
CA CYS A 365 4.72 24.35 -30.17
C CYS A 365 4.74 25.89 -30.11
N THR A 366 3.86 26.49 -29.31
CA THR A 366 3.78 27.94 -29.12
C THR A 366 4.56 28.45 -27.90
N CYS A 367 5.22 27.56 -27.17
CA CYS A 367 5.96 27.91 -25.97
C CYS A 367 7.35 28.46 -26.29
N SER A 368 7.77 29.51 -25.56
CA SER A 368 9.17 29.92 -25.60
C SER A 368 10.08 28.90 -24.93
N ALA A 369 11.36 28.81 -25.32
CA ALA A 369 12.34 27.93 -24.73
C ALA A 369 12.41 28.10 -23.19
N ALA A 370 12.34 29.37 -22.71
CA ALA A 370 12.31 29.66 -21.26
C ALA A 370 11.08 29.09 -20.57
N SER A 371 9.91 29.07 -21.25
CA SER A 371 8.69 28.47 -20.69
C SER A 371 8.78 26.95 -20.61
N VAL A 372 9.33 26.32 -21.65
CA VAL A 372 9.58 24.87 -21.67
C VAL A 372 10.54 24.49 -20.53
N HIS A 373 11.67 25.18 -20.44
CA HIS A 373 12.65 24.93 -19.38
C HIS A 373 12.08 25.11 -17.98
N ARG A 374 11.29 26.16 -17.74
CA ARG A 374 10.61 26.40 -16.44
C ARG A 374 9.64 25.26 -16.11
N TYR A 375 8.86 24.80 -17.06
CA TYR A 375 7.93 23.70 -16.90
C TYR A 375 8.65 22.39 -16.53
N MET A 376 9.70 22.04 -17.26
CA MET A 376 10.51 20.86 -17.00
C MET A 376 11.20 20.92 -15.63
N SER A 377 11.66 22.09 -15.21
CA SER A 377 12.33 22.30 -13.92
C SER A 377 11.41 22.23 -12.68
N HIS A 378 10.09 22.11 -12.87
CA HIS A 378 9.18 21.80 -11.75
C HIS A 378 9.48 20.45 -11.13
N VAL A 379 9.87 19.47 -11.93
CA VAL A 379 10.40 18.19 -11.45
C VAL A 379 11.90 18.37 -11.19
N SER A 380 12.33 18.20 -9.95
CA SER A 380 13.73 18.42 -9.59
C SER A 380 14.65 17.37 -10.19
N GLY A 381 15.88 17.75 -10.53
CA GLY A 381 16.92 16.82 -11.00
C GLY A 381 17.08 15.61 -10.08
N PRO A 382 17.22 15.80 -8.74
CA PRO A 382 17.32 14.69 -7.81
C PRO A 382 16.14 13.72 -7.82
N LEU A 383 14.93 14.15 -8.18
CA LEU A 383 13.78 13.27 -8.33
C LEU A 383 13.84 12.53 -9.67
N MET A 384 14.20 13.23 -10.76
CA MET A 384 14.40 12.63 -12.07
C MET A 384 15.51 11.56 -12.05
N ASP A 385 16.58 11.80 -11.31
CA ASP A 385 17.66 10.83 -11.08
C ASP A 385 17.16 9.51 -10.45
N ARG A 386 15.99 9.50 -9.79
CA ARG A 386 15.37 8.32 -9.14
C ARG A 386 14.39 7.57 -10.05
N ILE A 387 14.10 8.11 -11.21
CA ILE A 387 13.31 7.45 -12.23
C ILE A 387 14.26 6.70 -13.16
N ASP A 388 14.03 5.40 -13.34
CA ASP A 388 14.95 4.54 -14.08
C ASP A 388 14.82 4.69 -15.58
N MET A 389 13.59 4.85 -16.07
CA MET A 389 13.27 4.86 -17.49
C MET A 389 12.48 6.10 -17.90
N HIS A 390 12.90 6.74 -18.95
CA HIS A 390 12.24 7.88 -19.57
C HIS A 390 11.73 7.49 -20.96
N ILE A 391 10.42 7.57 -21.16
CA ILE A 391 9.76 7.06 -22.36
C ILE A 391 9.05 8.20 -23.08
N GLU A 392 9.34 8.38 -24.34
CA GLU A 392 8.59 9.28 -25.20
C GLU A 392 7.37 8.54 -25.78
N VAL A 393 6.18 9.08 -25.55
CA VAL A 393 4.91 8.51 -26.02
C VAL A 393 4.40 9.32 -27.20
N VAL A 394 4.58 8.79 -28.39
CA VAL A 394 4.14 9.42 -29.62
C VAL A 394 2.67 9.09 -29.88
N PRO A 395 1.83 10.02 -30.34
CA PRO A 395 0.45 9.73 -30.70
C PRO A 395 0.35 8.64 -31.76
N VAL A 396 -0.58 7.71 -31.58
CA VAL A 396 -0.83 6.63 -32.57
C VAL A 396 -1.47 7.20 -33.84
N SER A 397 -1.01 6.79 -34.98
CA SER A 397 -1.61 7.17 -36.24
C SER A 397 -3.02 6.57 -36.44
N ILE A 398 -3.89 7.26 -37.19
CA ILE A 398 -5.25 6.77 -37.45
C ILE A 398 -5.19 5.41 -38.16
N SER A 399 -4.22 5.21 -39.07
CA SER A 399 -4.00 3.93 -39.77
C SER A 399 -3.68 2.79 -38.78
N ALA A 400 -2.84 3.04 -37.77
CA ALA A 400 -2.52 2.04 -36.77
C ALA A 400 -3.72 1.75 -35.83
N MET A 401 -4.56 2.77 -35.55
CA MET A 401 -5.81 2.57 -34.78
C MET A 401 -6.82 1.71 -35.54
N SER A 402 -6.84 1.78 -36.86
CA SER A 402 -7.75 1.02 -37.73
C SER A 402 -7.20 -0.35 -38.12
N SER A 403 -5.97 -0.67 -37.75
CA SER A 403 -5.37 -1.97 -38.07
C SER A 403 -6.10 -3.10 -37.32
N ASN A 404 -6.31 -4.22 -37.99
CA ASN A 404 -6.83 -5.46 -37.44
C ASN A 404 -5.70 -6.46 -37.10
N GLU A 405 -4.47 -6.01 -37.06
CA GLU A 405 -3.38 -6.87 -36.64
C GLU A 405 -3.60 -7.35 -35.17
N PRO A 406 -3.28 -8.61 -34.88
CA PRO A 406 -3.37 -9.14 -33.53
C PRO A 406 -2.46 -8.33 -32.63
N VAL A 407 -3.01 -7.88 -31.51
CA VAL A 407 -2.29 -7.13 -30.48
C VAL A 407 -2.00 -8.08 -29.33
N GLU A 408 -0.78 -8.05 -28.85
CA GLU A 408 -0.35 -8.88 -27.73
C GLU A 408 -1.15 -8.58 -26.47
N SER A 409 -1.62 -9.66 -25.81
CA SER A 409 -2.42 -9.59 -24.59
C SER A 409 -1.57 -9.35 -23.33
N SER A 410 -2.19 -8.84 -22.28
CA SER A 410 -1.57 -8.72 -20.98
C SER A 410 -1.04 -10.06 -20.45
N SER A 411 -1.75 -11.15 -20.70
CA SER A 411 -1.33 -12.49 -20.26
C SER A 411 -0.05 -12.98 -20.92
N GLU A 412 0.16 -12.66 -22.21
CA GLU A 412 1.40 -13.00 -22.92
C GLU A 412 2.59 -12.22 -22.39
N ILE A 413 2.43 -10.91 -22.16
CA ILE A 413 3.46 -10.06 -21.56
C ILE A 413 3.75 -10.52 -20.14
N ARG A 414 2.71 -10.76 -19.32
CA ARG A 414 2.83 -11.22 -17.93
C ARG A 414 3.64 -12.51 -17.83
N ARG A 415 3.45 -13.46 -18.75
CA ARG A 415 4.19 -14.72 -18.76
C ARG A 415 5.71 -14.49 -18.88
N ARG A 416 6.15 -13.59 -19.74
CA ARG A 416 7.58 -13.22 -19.86
C ARG A 416 8.09 -12.50 -18.61
N VAL A 417 7.28 -11.59 -18.08
CA VAL A 417 7.59 -10.85 -16.83
C VAL A 417 7.76 -11.83 -15.66
N VAL A 418 6.86 -12.80 -15.51
CA VAL A 418 6.94 -13.81 -14.46
C VAL A 418 8.19 -14.66 -14.61
N ALA A 419 8.52 -15.08 -15.84
CA ALA A 419 9.75 -15.86 -16.10
C ALA A 419 11.02 -15.07 -15.72
N ALA A 420 11.09 -13.79 -16.06
CA ALA A 420 12.21 -12.93 -15.68
C ALA A 420 12.28 -12.71 -14.15
N ARG A 421 11.14 -12.58 -13.49
CA ARG A 421 11.08 -12.47 -12.02
C ARG A 421 11.51 -13.73 -11.31
N GLU A 422 11.24 -14.91 -11.87
CA GLU A 422 11.71 -16.17 -11.31
C GLU A 422 13.24 -16.27 -11.36
N ILE A 423 13.88 -15.79 -12.44
CA ILE A 423 15.34 -15.69 -12.53
C ILE A 423 15.88 -14.76 -11.43
N GLN A 424 15.21 -13.63 -11.20
CA GLN A 424 15.60 -12.68 -10.16
C GLN A 424 15.38 -13.26 -8.76
N ARG A 425 14.29 -13.98 -8.52
CA ARG A 425 14.01 -14.64 -7.25
C ARG A 425 15.12 -15.63 -6.89
N GLN A 426 15.57 -16.44 -7.85
CA GLN A 426 16.69 -17.36 -7.66
C GLN A 426 18.01 -16.63 -7.43
N ARG A 427 18.27 -15.53 -8.16
CA ARG A 427 19.46 -14.69 -7.99
C ARG A 427 19.55 -14.06 -6.62
N PHE A 428 18.43 -13.64 -6.04
CA PHE A 428 18.34 -12.92 -4.77
C PHE A 428 17.91 -13.81 -3.59
N GLU A 429 18.00 -15.12 -3.75
CA GLU A 429 17.65 -16.05 -2.66
C GLU A 429 18.47 -15.76 -1.40
N GLY A 430 17.80 -15.62 -0.26
CA GLY A 430 18.42 -15.25 1.02
C GLY A 430 18.74 -13.75 1.19
N LEU A 431 18.40 -12.90 0.21
CA LEU A 431 18.51 -11.44 0.30
C LEU A 431 17.14 -10.80 0.53
N THR A 432 17.16 -9.55 1.01
CA THR A 432 15.92 -8.76 1.28
C THR A 432 15.38 -8.03 0.06
N ILE A 433 15.90 -8.29 -1.15
CA ILE A 433 15.48 -7.66 -2.39
C ILE A 433 14.78 -8.68 -3.31
N HIS A 434 13.85 -8.19 -4.13
CA HIS A 434 12.99 -9.04 -4.95
C HIS A 434 13.10 -8.75 -6.45
N CYS A 435 13.80 -7.68 -6.83
CA CYS A 435 13.91 -7.26 -8.22
C CYS A 435 15.20 -6.46 -8.51
N ASN A 436 15.56 -6.39 -9.79
CA ASN A 436 16.79 -5.74 -10.22
C ASN A 436 16.86 -4.24 -9.86
N ALA A 437 15.74 -3.52 -9.84
CA ALA A 437 15.73 -2.11 -9.45
C ALA A 437 16.20 -1.87 -8.01
N MET A 438 16.10 -2.88 -7.14
CA MET A 438 16.49 -2.79 -5.73
C MET A 438 17.99 -3.04 -5.50
N MET A 439 18.74 -3.53 -6.48
CA MET A 439 20.18 -3.74 -6.33
C MET A 439 20.89 -2.44 -5.93
N ASN A 440 21.82 -2.53 -5.01
CA ASN A 440 22.77 -1.47 -4.71
C ASN A 440 24.06 -1.62 -5.57
N SER A 441 24.97 -0.65 -5.50
CA SER A 441 26.18 -0.65 -6.34
C SER A 441 27.13 -1.85 -6.05
N SER A 442 27.09 -2.46 -4.86
CA SER A 442 27.84 -3.69 -4.57
C SER A 442 27.23 -4.88 -5.29
N MET A 443 25.89 -5.01 -5.22
CA MET A 443 25.15 -6.07 -5.89
C MET A 443 25.24 -5.97 -7.42
N LEU A 444 25.34 -4.76 -7.98
CA LEU A 444 25.53 -4.58 -9.41
C LEU A 444 26.84 -5.21 -9.90
N ARG A 445 27.93 -5.06 -9.13
CA ARG A 445 29.22 -5.68 -9.46
C ARG A 445 29.17 -7.20 -9.40
N GLU A 446 28.34 -7.76 -8.54
CA GLU A 446 28.20 -9.20 -8.33
C GLU A 446 27.23 -9.84 -9.34
N PHE A 447 26.05 -9.26 -9.51
CA PHE A 447 24.93 -9.88 -10.26
C PHE A 447 24.73 -9.32 -11.68
N ALA A 448 25.40 -8.21 -12.01
CA ALA A 448 25.32 -7.54 -13.31
C ALA A 448 26.71 -7.13 -13.83
N PRO A 449 27.71 -8.02 -13.83
CA PRO A 449 29.04 -7.68 -14.33
C PRO A 449 28.97 -7.39 -15.82
N LEU A 450 29.70 -6.35 -16.24
CA LEU A 450 29.83 -5.97 -17.65
C LEU A 450 31.13 -6.53 -18.21
N ASP A 451 31.08 -7.02 -19.43
CA ASP A 451 32.29 -7.30 -20.19
C ASP A 451 32.93 -6.01 -20.71
N ARG A 452 34.06 -6.13 -21.38
CA ARG A 452 34.83 -4.99 -21.86
C ARG A 452 34.04 -4.16 -22.89
N GLU A 453 33.34 -4.84 -23.81
CA GLU A 453 32.57 -4.18 -24.87
C GLU A 453 31.41 -3.37 -24.28
N CYS A 454 30.66 -3.96 -23.38
CA CYS A 454 29.56 -3.29 -22.65
C CYS A 454 30.06 -2.09 -21.85
N SER A 455 31.20 -2.22 -21.18
CA SER A 455 31.81 -1.14 -20.37
C SER A 455 32.22 0.03 -21.26
N GLU A 456 32.96 -0.22 -22.35
CA GLU A 456 33.40 0.79 -23.32
C GLU A 456 32.18 1.51 -23.98
N LEU A 457 31.12 0.76 -24.33
CA LEU A 457 29.88 1.31 -24.87
C LEU A 457 29.18 2.25 -23.86
N LEU A 458 29.09 1.82 -22.61
CA LEU A 458 28.44 2.59 -21.57
C LEU A 458 29.23 3.85 -21.22
N GLU A 459 30.57 3.75 -21.10
CA GLU A 459 31.45 4.90 -20.89
C GLU A 459 31.34 5.94 -22.02
N PHE A 460 31.31 5.47 -23.26
CA PHE A 460 31.11 6.34 -24.42
C PHE A 460 29.77 7.07 -24.35
N ALA A 461 28.69 6.36 -24.02
CA ALA A 461 27.35 6.95 -23.87
C ALA A 461 27.29 7.96 -22.72
N MET A 462 27.92 7.64 -21.58
CA MET A 462 28.02 8.54 -20.42
C MET A 462 28.69 9.85 -20.79
N ALA A 463 29.82 9.79 -21.47
CA ALA A 463 30.56 10.98 -21.91
C ALA A 463 29.79 11.79 -22.95
N ARG A 464 29.17 11.13 -23.94
CA ARG A 464 28.45 11.79 -25.05
C ARG A 464 27.13 12.44 -24.62
N LEU A 465 26.42 11.82 -23.67
CA LEU A 465 25.11 12.26 -23.20
C LEU A 465 25.20 13.05 -21.88
N ASN A 466 26.40 13.24 -21.36
CA ASN A 466 26.68 13.92 -20.07
C ASN A 466 25.82 13.35 -18.91
N LEU A 467 25.77 12.01 -18.81
CA LEU A 467 24.96 11.32 -17.81
C LEU A 467 25.64 11.31 -16.43
N SER A 468 24.81 11.32 -15.37
CA SER A 468 25.29 11.24 -13.99
C SER A 468 25.74 9.82 -13.60
N ALA A 469 26.57 9.70 -12.54
CA ALA A 469 26.93 8.40 -11.98
C ALA A 469 25.72 7.56 -11.53
N ARG A 470 24.63 8.22 -11.12
CA ARG A 470 23.36 7.51 -10.82
C ARG A 470 22.72 6.93 -12.07
N ALA A 471 22.80 7.63 -13.20
CA ALA A 471 22.32 7.11 -14.48
C ALA A 471 23.09 5.85 -14.90
N TYR A 472 24.40 5.77 -14.59
CA TYR A 472 25.21 4.57 -14.82
C TYR A 472 24.61 3.33 -14.15
N ASP A 473 24.42 3.38 -12.83
CA ASP A 473 23.82 2.25 -12.07
C ASP A 473 22.42 1.86 -12.61
N ARG A 474 21.60 2.85 -12.99
CA ARG A 474 20.26 2.59 -13.50
C ARG A 474 20.25 1.94 -14.86
N ILE A 475 21.11 2.36 -15.78
CA ILE A 475 21.27 1.73 -17.08
C ILE A 475 21.63 0.24 -16.91
N ILE A 476 22.57 -0.07 -16.01
CA ILE A 476 22.96 -1.45 -15.73
C ILE A 476 21.80 -2.28 -15.17
N LYS A 477 21.03 -1.72 -14.23
CA LYS A 477 19.83 -2.39 -13.68
C LYS A 477 18.80 -2.71 -14.77
N VAL A 478 18.53 -1.75 -15.64
CA VAL A 478 17.61 -1.93 -16.77
C VAL A 478 18.16 -2.94 -17.76
N ALA A 479 19.45 -2.86 -18.13
CA ALA A 479 20.10 -3.81 -19.04
C ALA A 479 20.10 -5.25 -18.47
N ARG A 480 20.32 -5.41 -17.14
CA ARG A 480 20.19 -6.71 -16.48
C ARG A 480 18.76 -7.26 -16.61
N THR A 481 17.75 -6.40 -16.47
CA THR A 481 16.35 -6.81 -16.61
C THR A 481 16.02 -7.20 -18.05
N ILE A 482 16.54 -6.49 -19.03
CA ILE A 482 16.37 -6.85 -20.46
C ILE A 482 16.98 -8.22 -20.72
N ALA A 483 18.20 -8.47 -20.22
CA ALA A 483 18.85 -9.77 -20.36
C ALA A 483 18.07 -10.89 -19.64
N ASP A 484 17.46 -10.63 -18.48
CA ASP A 484 16.58 -11.60 -17.80
C ASP A 484 15.33 -11.94 -18.62
N LEU A 485 14.71 -10.93 -19.25
CA LEU A 485 13.56 -11.12 -20.16
C LEU A 485 13.91 -11.95 -21.39
N GLU A 486 15.16 -11.90 -21.85
CA GLU A 486 15.67 -12.71 -22.94
C GLU A 486 16.25 -14.06 -22.50
N GLY A 487 16.25 -14.34 -21.18
CA GLY A 487 16.81 -15.58 -20.62
C GLY A 487 18.33 -15.68 -20.75
N LYS A 488 19.02 -14.53 -20.88
CA LYS A 488 20.47 -14.47 -21.01
C LYS A 488 21.16 -14.40 -19.66
N VAL A 489 22.21 -15.18 -19.50
CA VAL A 489 23.02 -15.18 -18.27
C VAL A 489 23.82 -13.87 -18.12
N ASN A 490 24.43 -13.40 -19.22
CA ASN A 490 25.25 -12.21 -19.24
C ASN A 490 24.53 -11.02 -19.91
N ILE A 491 24.94 -9.80 -19.54
CA ILE A 491 24.51 -8.60 -20.24
C ILE A 491 25.33 -8.51 -21.53
N GLU A 492 24.66 -8.27 -22.65
CA GLU A 492 25.25 -8.07 -23.97
C GLU A 492 25.16 -6.58 -24.38
N SER A 493 25.91 -6.16 -25.37
CA SER A 493 25.93 -4.77 -25.85
C SER A 493 24.57 -4.28 -26.39
N SER A 494 23.75 -5.18 -26.92
CA SER A 494 22.36 -4.92 -27.30
C SER A 494 21.50 -4.46 -26.11
N HIS A 495 21.65 -5.11 -24.96
CA HIS A 495 20.89 -4.79 -23.74
C HIS A 495 21.30 -3.41 -23.18
N ILE A 496 22.59 -3.08 -23.22
CA ILE A 496 23.09 -1.74 -22.83
C ILE A 496 22.54 -0.69 -23.79
N SER A 497 22.55 -0.95 -25.10
CA SER A 497 22.05 -0.01 -26.11
C SER A 497 20.55 0.27 -25.93
N GLU A 498 19.73 -0.76 -25.68
CA GLU A 498 18.30 -0.61 -25.39
C GLU A 498 18.09 0.19 -24.09
N ALA A 499 18.83 -0.12 -23.02
CA ALA A 499 18.73 0.56 -21.73
C ALA A 499 19.11 2.05 -21.80
N ILE A 500 20.15 2.41 -22.59
CA ILE A 500 20.54 3.81 -22.84
C ILE A 500 19.40 4.57 -23.56
N GLY A 501 18.66 3.89 -24.45
CA GLY A 501 17.51 4.46 -25.15
C GLY A 501 16.43 4.99 -24.20
N TYR A 502 16.29 4.39 -23.02
CA TYR A 502 15.33 4.80 -21.98
C TYR A 502 15.81 5.95 -21.08
N ARG A 503 16.90 6.67 -21.47
CA ARG A 503 17.40 7.86 -20.74
C ARG A 503 17.30 9.13 -21.59
N SER A 504 16.23 9.25 -22.38
CA SER A 504 16.06 10.34 -23.35
C SER A 504 15.96 11.74 -22.73
N LEU A 505 15.45 11.87 -21.51
CA LEU A 505 15.28 13.16 -20.82
C LEU A 505 16.57 13.67 -20.15
N ASP A 506 17.58 12.84 -19.99
CA ASP A 506 18.86 13.25 -19.42
C ASP A 506 19.71 14.07 -20.42
N ARG A 507 19.28 14.15 -21.69
CA ARG A 507 19.96 14.91 -22.69
C ARG A 507 19.86 16.39 -22.41
N GLU A 508 20.99 17.11 -22.38
CA GLU A 508 21.05 18.58 -22.22
C GLU A 508 20.23 19.36 -23.28
N SER A 509 19.90 18.72 -24.39
CA SER A 509 19.14 19.31 -25.49
C SER A 509 17.64 19.35 -25.27
N TRP A 510 17.10 18.74 -24.22
CA TRP A 510 15.67 18.77 -23.97
C TRP A 510 15.25 20.16 -23.46
N GLY A 511 14.47 20.86 -24.29
CA GLY A 511 14.03 22.23 -23.95
C GLY A 511 14.98 23.37 -24.39
N ARG A 512 16.03 23.07 -25.15
CA ARG A 512 16.88 24.07 -25.83
C ARG A 512 16.45 24.31 -27.26
#